data_1e6a0a0d80be2386d221c3feb522f616
#
_entry.id   1e6a0a0d80be2386d221c3feb522f616
#
_cell.length_a   1.000
_cell.length_b   1.000
_cell.length_c   1.000
_cell.angle_alpha   90.00
_cell.angle_beta   90.00
_cell.angle_gamma   90.00
#
_symmetry.space_group_name_H-M   'P 1'
#
loop_
_entity.id
_entity.type
_entity.pdbx_description
1 polymer ?
#
loop_
_entity_poly.entity_id
_entity_poly.type
_entity_poly.pdbx_seq_one_letter_code
_entity_poly.pdbx_strand_id
1 'polypeptide(L)'
;SSAASDVYKRQVQEVLFTGIKVIDLLEPYSKGGKIGLFGGAGVGKTVLIMELINNIAKKHNGFSVFAGVGERTREGNDLLREMIESGVIRYGEEFKKSMEEGHWDLSKVDYNEVEKSQATLVYGQMNEPPGARSSIALSGLTVAESFRDRKNGDSNGPRDILFFIDNIFRFTQAGSEVSALLGRMPSAVGYQPTLATEMGQMQERITSTKNGSITSVQAVYVPADDLTDPAPATTFTHLDATTVLSRKITELGIYPAVDPLESTSRILDPRIVGEEHYQVARGVQEILQRYKELQDIISILGMEELSEEDKLTVNRARKIQRFLSQPFHVAENFTGVPGKYVPVKETVSYTHLRA
;
A
#
# COMPACT_ATOMS: atom_id res chain seq x y z
N SER A 1 33.74 16.93 9.29
CA SER A 1 32.86 17.50 8.24
C SER A 1 32.60 16.54 7.08
N SER A 2 33.47 15.54 6.81
CA SER A 2 33.24 14.53 5.75
C SER A 2 32.17 13.48 6.08
N ALA A 3 32.11 13.03 7.32
CA ALA A 3 31.14 12.01 7.75
C ALA A 3 29.67 12.52 7.69
N ALA A 4 29.44 13.79 8.04
CA ALA A 4 28.11 14.39 7.93
C ALA A 4 27.66 14.58 6.47
N SER A 5 28.61 14.90 5.58
CA SER A 5 28.38 15.00 4.15
C SER A 5 28.09 13.64 3.52
N ASP A 6 28.73 12.58 3.98
CA ASP A 6 28.51 11.21 3.49
C ASP A 6 27.19 10.63 3.99
N VAL A 7 26.77 10.97 5.21
CA VAL A 7 25.44 10.61 5.73
C VAL A 7 24.32 11.32 4.94
N TYR A 8 24.53 12.59 4.58
CA TYR A 8 23.57 13.34 3.77
C TYR A 8 23.48 12.82 2.32
N LYS A 9 24.62 12.42 1.74
CA LYS A 9 24.67 11.81 0.40
C LYS A 9 24.04 10.41 0.32
N ARG A 10 23.96 9.69 1.44
CA ARG A 10 23.30 8.37 1.51
C ARG A 10 21.78 8.43 1.63
N GLN A 11 21.18 9.60 1.81
CA GLN A 11 19.73 9.84 1.91
C GLN A 11 19.13 10.41 0.62
N VAL A 12 19.67 10.06 -0.56
CA VAL A 12 18.95 10.30 -1.81
C VAL A 12 17.74 9.38 -1.81
N GLN A 13 16.58 9.98 -1.51
CA GLN A 13 15.31 9.27 -1.54
C GLN A 13 14.94 9.02 -3.01
N GLU A 14 14.89 7.75 -3.38
CA GLU A 14 14.43 7.34 -4.70
C GLU A 14 12.93 7.05 -4.68
N VAL A 15 12.24 7.45 -5.75
CA VAL A 15 10.82 7.14 -5.92
C VAL A 15 10.66 5.70 -6.38
N LEU A 16 9.77 4.96 -5.71
CA LEU A 16 9.30 3.67 -6.17
C LEU A 16 8.05 3.88 -7.02
N PHE A 17 8.19 3.80 -8.32
CA PHE A 17 7.07 3.98 -9.25
C PHE A 17 6.18 2.75 -9.28
N THR A 18 4.89 2.96 -9.02
CA THR A 18 3.89 1.90 -8.92
C THR A 18 3.14 1.64 -10.22
N GLY A 19 3.20 2.58 -11.16
CA GLY A 19 2.39 2.55 -12.38
C GLY A 19 0.93 2.91 -12.17
N ILE A 20 0.57 3.32 -10.97
CA ILE A 20 -0.77 3.77 -10.59
C ILE A 20 -0.77 5.30 -10.55
N LYS A 21 -1.52 5.92 -11.45
CA LYS A 21 -1.50 7.38 -11.67
C LYS A 21 -1.69 8.20 -10.41
N VAL A 22 -2.71 7.91 -9.65
CA VAL A 22 -3.05 8.71 -8.46
C VAL A 22 -1.95 8.61 -7.39
N ILE A 23 -1.34 7.44 -7.24
CA ILE A 23 -0.24 7.24 -6.28
C ILE A 23 1.01 7.98 -6.75
N ASP A 24 1.47 7.70 -7.95
CA ASP A 24 2.74 8.25 -8.46
C ASP A 24 2.71 9.76 -8.62
N LEU A 25 1.55 10.34 -8.93
CA LEU A 25 1.39 11.79 -9.07
C LEU A 25 1.29 12.50 -7.72
N LEU A 26 0.40 12.05 -6.83
CA LEU A 26 -0.03 12.80 -5.64
C LEU A 26 0.58 12.31 -4.33
N GLU A 27 0.95 11.03 -4.26
CA GLU A 27 1.51 10.41 -3.06
C GLU A 27 2.64 9.45 -3.40
N PRO A 28 3.70 9.88 -4.10
CA PRO A 28 4.75 8.97 -4.55
C PRO A 28 5.36 8.19 -3.39
N TYR A 29 5.63 6.90 -3.63
CA TYR A 29 6.24 6.01 -2.66
C TYR A 29 7.76 6.14 -2.72
N SER A 30 8.40 6.05 -1.56
CA SER A 30 9.85 6.07 -1.43
C SER A 30 10.38 4.64 -1.38
N LYS A 31 11.42 4.32 -2.15
CA LYS A 31 12.15 3.07 -1.97
C LYS A 31 12.74 3.00 -0.56
N GLY A 32 12.51 1.86 0.11
CA GLY A 32 12.88 1.70 1.50
C GLY A 32 12.01 2.51 2.47
N GLY A 33 10.95 3.11 1.98
CA GLY A 33 10.00 3.89 2.78
C GLY A 33 8.92 3.03 3.43
N LYS A 34 8.15 3.68 4.27
CA LYS A 34 7.06 3.09 5.04
C LYS A 34 5.76 3.77 4.65
N ILE A 35 4.87 3.00 4.07
CA ILE A 35 3.59 3.47 3.55
C ILE A 35 2.46 2.93 4.43
N GLY A 36 1.61 3.81 4.93
CA GLY A 36 0.37 3.43 5.59
C GLY A 36 -0.77 3.34 4.60
N LEU A 37 -1.50 2.24 4.62
CA LEU A 37 -2.69 2.04 3.80
C LEU A 37 -3.92 2.03 4.70
N PHE A 38 -4.72 3.08 4.61
CA PHE A 38 -5.90 3.30 5.44
C PHE A 38 -7.16 3.04 4.62
N GLY A 39 -8.07 2.28 5.17
CA GLY A 39 -9.35 2.04 4.53
C GLY A 39 -10.18 1.03 5.30
N GLY A 40 -11.50 1.20 5.27
CA GLY A 40 -12.45 0.26 5.83
C GLY A 40 -12.66 -0.95 4.92
N ALA A 41 -13.66 -1.75 5.26
CA ALA A 41 -14.05 -2.90 4.44
C ALA A 41 -14.67 -2.46 3.10
N GLY A 42 -14.39 -3.20 2.03
CA GLY A 42 -15.06 -3.02 0.73
C GLY A 42 -14.59 -1.83 -0.09
N VAL A 43 -13.43 -1.23 0.21
CA VAL A 43 -12.87 -0.09 -0.54
C VAL A 43 -11.77 -0.47 -1.53
N GLY A 44 -11.56 -1.78 -1.80
CA GLY A 44 -10.59 -2.26 -2.76
C GLY A 44 -9.16 -2.34 -2.25
N LYS A 45 -8.95 -2.45 -0.94
CA LYS A 45 -7.62 -2.58 -0.33
C LYS A 45 -6.84 -3.76 -0.88
N THR A 46 -7.43 -4.95 -0.88
CA THR A 46 -6.79 -6.18 -1.36
C THR A 46 -6.42 -6.10 -2.84
N VAL A 47 -7.32 -5.58 -3.65
CA VAL A 47 -7.07 -5.40 -5.10
C VAL A 47 -5.92 -4.44 -5.35
N LEU A 48 -5.84 -3.36 -4.58
CA LEU A 48 -4.71 -2.42 -4.67
C LEU A 48 -3.39 -3.09 -4.28
N ILE A 49 -3.37 -3.86 -3.18
CA ILE A 49 -2.18 -4.61 -2.75
C ILE A 49 -1.71 -5.56 -3.85
N MET A 50 -2.61 -6.33 -4.45
CA MET A 50 -2.28 -7.25 -5.54
C MET A 50 -1.75 -6.53 -6.77
N GLU A 51 -2.29 -5.38 -7.13
CA GLU A 51 -1.78 -4.58 -8.25
C GLU A 51 -0.38 -4.04 -7.97
N LEU A 52 -0.12 -3.57 -6.76
CA LEU A 52 1.23 -3.16 -6.34
C LEU A 52 2.23 -4.32 -6.46
N ILE A 53 1.89 -5.51 -5.97
CA ILE A 53 2.72 -6.71 -6.10
C ILE A 53 2.98 -7.02 -7.58
N ASN A 54 1.94 -7.05 -8.39
CA ASN A 54 2.05 -7.35 -9.82
C ASN A 54 2.95 -6.35 -10.56
N ASN A 55 2.76 -5.06 -10.31
CA ASN A 55 3.51 -4.01 -11.00
C ASN A 55 4.98 -3.96 -10.56
N ILE A 56 5.24 -4.12 -9.28
CA ILE A 56 6.61 -4.16 -8.74
C ILE A 56 7.36 -5.39 -9.26
N ALA A 57 6.71 -6.54 -9.30
CA ALA A 57 7.30 -7.76 -9.84
C ALA A 57 7.65 -7.63 -11.33
N LYS A 58 6.72 -7.12 -12.15
CA LYS A 58 6.91 -7.03 -13.61
C LYS A 58 7.86 -5.92 -14.04
N LYS A 59 7.84 -4.76 -13.38
CA LYS A 59 8.63 -3.59 -13.80
C LYS A 59 9.95 -3.43 -13.07
N HIS A 60 10.03 -3.89 -11.84
CA HIS A 60 11.21 -3.74 -10.99
C HIS A 60 11.92 -5.05 -10.69
N ASN A 61 11.44 -6.17 -11.24
CA ASN A 61 11.92 -7.52 -10.92
C ASN A 61 11.99 -7.76 -9.40
N GLY A 62 11.07 -7.16 -8.67
CA GLY A 62 10.99 -7.21 -7.22
C GLY A 62 10.28 -8.45 -6.72
N PHE A 63 10.47 -8.75 -5.46
CA PHE A 63 9.81 -9.83 -4.75
C PHE A 63 8.98 -9.26 -3.60
N SER A 64 7.84 -9.87 -3.30
CA SER A 64 6.94 -9.41 -2.25
C SER A 64 6.78 -10.43 -1.15
N VAL A 65 6.73 -9.95 0.09
CA VAL A 65 6.39 -10.73 1.27
C VAL A 65 5.15 -10.12 1.89
N PHE A 66 4.13 -10.93 2.10
CA PHE A 66 2.89 -10.52 2.72
C PHE A 66 2.75 -11.18 4.09
N ALA A 67 2.66 -10.39 5.14
CA ALA A 67 2.42 -10.85 6.50
C ALA A 67 0.98 -10.54 6.91
N GLY A 68 0.17 -11.60 7.04
CA GLY A 68 -1.20 -11.51 7.55
C GLY A 68 -1.25 -11.74 9.05
N VAL A 69 -1.56 -10.73 9.82
CA VAL A 69 -1.56 -10.78 11.29
C VAL A 69 -3.00 -10.82 11.81
N GLY A 70 -3.36 -11.91 12.47
CA GLY A 70 -4.69 -12.09 13.06
C GLY A 70 -5.82 -12.22 12.02
N GLU A 71 -5.50 -12.72 10.83
CA GLU A 71 -6.46 -12.94 9.75
C GLU A 71 -7.44 -14.08 10.07
N ARG A 72 -8.66 -13.97 9.55
CA ARG A 72 -9.58 -15.09 9.52
C ARG A 72 -9.11 -16.10 8.45
N THR A 73 -9.26 -17.40 8.74
CA THR A 73 -8.85 -18.47 7.81
C THR A 73 -9.45 -18.28 6.41
N ARG A 74 -10.71 -17.88 6.32
CA ARG A 74 -11.39 -17.62 5.05
C ARG A 74 -10.75 -16.50 4.26
N GLU A 75 -10.43 -15.38 4.92
CA GLU A 75 -9.79 -14.21 4.29
C GLU A 75 -8.40 -14.58 3.76
N GLY A 76 -7.64 -15.36 4.54
CA GLY A 76 -6.32 -15.85 4.12
C GLY A 76 -6.40 -16.77 2.91
N ASN A 77 -7.37 -17.69 2.87
CA ASN A 77 -7.58 -18.57 1.73
C ASN A 77 -8.04 -17.80 0.48
N ASP A 78 -8.90 -16.81 0.65
CA ASP A 78 -9.37 -15.97 -0.46
C ASP A 78 -8.20 -15.17 -1.05
N LEU A 79 -7.32 -14.61 -0.21
CA LEU A 79 -6.15 -13.89 -0.68
C LEU A 79 -5.18 -14.79 -1.45
N LEU A 80 -4.91 -16.00 -0.95
CA LEU A 80 -4.07 -16.98 -1.65
C LEU A 80 -4.68 -17.36 -2.99
N ARG A 81 -5.98 -17.60 -3.05
CA ARG A 81 -6.70 -17.88 -4.30
C ARG A 81 -6.54 -16.75 -5.30
N GLU A 82 -6.76 -15.52 -4.89
CA GLU A 82 -6.63 -14.33 -5.75
C GLU A 82 -5.20 -14.16 -6.27
N MET A 83 -4.19 -14.42 -5.46
CA MET A 83 -2.79 -14.37 -5.87
C MET A 83 -2.42 -15.48 -6.85
N ILE A 84 -3.00 -16.66 -6.72
CA ILE A 84 -2.82 -17.77 -7.67
C ILE A 84 -3.53 -17.44 -8.99
N GLU A 85 -4.75 -16.95 -8.94
CA GLU A 85 -5.54 -16.56 -10.12
C GLU A 85 -4.86 -15.42 -10.91
N SER A 86 -4.26 -14.48 -10.23
CA SER A 86 -3.52 -13.36 -10.86
C SER A 86 -2.13 -13.75 -11.37
N GLY A 87 -1.62 -14.93 -11.01
CA GLY A 87 -0.30 -15.39 -11.41
C GLY A 87 0.86 -14.82 -10.59
N VAL A 88 0.59 -14.11 -9.51
CA VAL A 88 1.59 -13.60 -8.58
C VAL A 88 2.24 -14.74 -7.80
N ILE A 89 1.42 -15.70 -7.37
CA ILE A 89 1.86 -16.99 -6.85
C ILE A 89 1.52 -18.06 -7.89
N ARG A 90 2.48 -18.94 -8.18
CA ARG A 90 2.36 -19.96 -9.22
C ARG A 90 2.50 -21.35 -8.64
N TYR A 91 1.42 -22.12 -8.72
CA TYR A 91 1.40 -23.53 -8.30
C TYR A 91 1.19 -24.50 -9.48
N GLY A 92 1.13 -23.99 -10.71
CA GLY A 92 0.90 -24.78 -11.91
C GLY A 92 -0.58 -24.90 -12.27
N GLU A 93 -0.84 -25.24 -13.54
CA GLU A 93 -2.20 -25.28 -14.08
C GLU A 93 -3.06 -26.41 -13.49
N GLU A 94 -2.47 -27.55 -13.17
CA GLU A 94 -3.19 -28.68 -12.58
C GLU A 94 -3.71 -28.35 -11.19
N PHE A 95 -2.86 -27.68 -10.36
CA PHE A 95 -3.30 -27.20 -9.05
C PHE A 95 -4.38 -26.14 -9.19
N LYS A 96 -4.22 -25.20 -10.12
CA LYS A 96 -5.19 -24.13 -10.34
C LYS A 96 -6.58 -24.69 -10.72
N LYS A 97 -6.63 -25.70 -11.57
CA LYS A 97 -7.88 -26.39 -11.89
C LYS A 97 -8.49 -27.04 -10.65
N SER A 98 -7.69 -27.76 -9.87
CA SER A 98 -8.12 -28.38 -8.62
C SER A 98 -8.70 -27.34 -7.65
N MET A 99 -8.06 -26.17 -7.53
CA MET A 99 -8.52 -25.07 -6.71
C MET A 99 -9.86 -24.51 -7.20
N GLU A 100 -10.01 -24.31 -8.50
CA GLU A 100 -11.26 -23.85 -9.14
C GLU A 100 -12.42 -24.83 -8.93
N GLU A 101 -12.12 -26.13 -8.89
CA GLU A 101 -13.07 -27.20 -8.59
C GLU A 101 -13.33 -27.34 -7.07
N GLY A 102 -12.66 -26.57 -6.23
CA GLY A 102 -12.83 -26.59 -4.78
C GLY A 102 -12.04 -27.64 -4.02
N HIS A 103 -11.12 -28.35 -4.67
CA HIS A 103 -10.39 -29.48 -4.07
C HIS A 103 -9.06 -29.11 -3.42
N TRP A 104 -8.38 -28.06 -3.85
CA TRP A 104 -7.09 -27.61 -3.32
C TRP A 104 -6.07 -28.75 -3.14
N ASP A 105 -5.88 -29.56 -4.19
CA ASP A 105 -5.05 -30.76 -4.15
C ASP A 105 -3.56 -30.44 -4.23
N LEU A 106 -2.88 -30.43 -3.08
CA LEU A 106 -1.44 -30.13 -2.98
C LEU A 106 -0.54 -31.12 -3.74
N SER A 107 -1.05 -32.33 -4.06
CA SER A 107 -0.29 -33.31 -4.84
C SER A 107 -0.11 -32.89 -6.30
N LYS A 108 -0.93 -31.94 -6.77
CA LYS A 108 -0.90 -31.40 -8.14
C LYS A 108 -0.03 -30.14 -8.28
N VAL A 109 0.64 -29.70 -7.20
CA VAL A 109 1.52 -28.55 -7.24
C VAL A 109 2.75 -28.86 -8.08
N ASP A 110 3.04 -27.99 -9.04
CA ASP A 110 4.28 -28.01 -9.81
C ASP A 110 5.35 -27.14 -9.12
N TYR A 111 6.32 -27.78 -8.47
CA TYR A 111 7.34 -27.08 -7.72
C TYR A 111 8.28 -26.24 -8.61
N ASN A 112 8.42 -26.58 -9.90
CA ASN A 112 9.15 -25.73 -10.84
C ASN A 112 8.43 -24.40 -11.09
N GLU A 113 7.10 -24.41 -11.08
CA GLU A 113 6.30 -23.19 -11.17
C GLU A 113 6.33 -22.37 -9.88
N VAL A 114 6.38 -23.03 -8.71
CA VAL A 114 6.47 -22.34 -7.40
C VAL A 114 7.70 -21.44 -7.34
N GLU A 115 8.83 -21.86 -7.88
CA GLU A 115 10.06 -21.07 -7.92
C GLU A 115 9.93 -19.76 -8.71
N LYS A 116 8.98 -19.69 -9.62
CA LYS A 116 8.67 -18.49 -10.41
C LYS A 116 7.69 -17.55 -9.72
N SER A 117 7.20 -17.90 -8.53
CA SER A 117 6.32 -17.03 -7.74
C SER A 117 7.00 -15.73 -7.37
N GLN A 118 6.24 -14.65 -7.36
CA GLN A 118 6.72 -13.29 -7.11
C GLN A 118 6.37 -12.79 -5.71
N ALA A 119 5.67 -13.61 -4.94
CA ALA A 119 5.28 -13.30 -3.58
C ALA A 119 5.32 -14.53 -2.68
N THR A 120 5.49 -14.28 -1.40
CA THR A 120 5.39 -15.26 -0.32
C THR A 120 4.44 -14.76 0.75
N LEU A 121 3.67 -15.67 1.34
CA LEU A 121 2.69 -15.38 2.38
C LEU A 121 3.13 -15.94 3.72
N VAL A 122 3.04 -15.14 4.78
CA VAL A 122 3.29 -15.54 6.17
C VAL A 122 2.05 -15.19 6.99
N TYR A 123 1.39 -16.17 7.57
CA TYR A 123 0.13 -15.97 8.26
C TYR A 123 0.17 -16.32 9.76
N GLY A 124 -0.54 -15.50 10.56
CA GLY A 124 -1.05 -15.86 11.87
C GLY A 124 -2.55 -15.65 11.92
N GLN A 125 -3.30 -16.71 12.19
CA GLN A 125 -4.75 -16.67 12.24
C GLN A 125 -5.27 -16.06 13.54
N MET A 126 -6.54 -15.62 13.57
CA MET A 126 -7.16 -15.04 14.76
C MET A 126 -7.25 -16.01 15.94
N ASN A 127 -7.35 -17.30 15.69
CA ASN A 127 -7.43 -18.35 16.69
C ASN A 127 -6.06 -18.79 17.24
N GLU A 128 -4.96 -18.24 16.68
CA GLU A 128 -3.63 -18.46 17.24
C GLU A 128 -3.45 -17.77 18.59
N PRO A 129 -2.58 -18.32 19.49
CA PRO A 129 -2.24 -17.64 20.73
C PRO A 129 -1.69 -16.22 20.50
N PRO A 130 -1.91 -15.26 21.44
CA PRO A 130 -1.44 -13.90 21.29
C PRO A 130 0.06 -13.76 20.98
N GLY A 131 0.90 -14.60 21.59
CA GLY A 131 2.34 -14.61 21.34
C GLY A 131 2.69 -15.01 19.91
N ALA A 132 1.99 -16.00 19.33
CA ALA A 132 2.17 -16.40 17.94
C ALA A 132 1.71 -15.30 16.99
N ARG A 133 0.55 -14.68 17.24
CA ARG A 133 0.04 -13.57 16.43
C ARG A 133 0.98 -12.37 16.43
N SER A 134 1.55 -12.00 17.57
CA SER A 134 2.48 -10.88 17.68
C SER A 134 3.81 -11.13 16.97
N SER A 135 4.23 -12.39 16.81
CA SER A 135 5.48 -12.74 16.13
C SER A 135 5.38 -12.81 14.61
N ILE A 136 4.17 -12.85 14.04
CA ILE A 136 3.97 -13.03 12.59
C ILE A 136 4.55 -11.87 11.76
N ALA A 137 4.30 -10.62 12.17
CA ALA A 137 4.85 -9.46 11.48
C ALA A 137 6.38 -9.45 11.52
N LEU A 138 6.97 -9.80 12.66
CA LEU A 138 8.42 -9.90 12.83
C LEU A 138 9.00 -11.07 12.02
N SER A 139 8.30 -12.20 11.96
CA SER A 139 8.70 -13.34 11.13
C SER A 139 8.67 -13.00 9.64
N GLY A 140 7.62 -12.32 9.19
CA GLY A 140 7.51 -11.82 7.82
C GLY A 140 8.63 -10.84 7.47
N LEU A 141 8.94 -9.94 8.38
CA LEU A 141 10.05 -8.99 8.20
C LEU A 141 11.41 -9.72 8.13
N THR A 142 11.64 -10.75 8.94
CA THR A 142 12.85 -11.59 8.87
C THR A 142 12.98 -12.28 7.52
N VAL A 143 11.87 -12.79 6.98
CA VAL A 143 11.83 -13.37 5.63
C VAL A 143 12.18 -12.31 4.58
N ALA A 144 11.62 -11.10 4.67
CA ALA A 144 11.92 -10.00 3.76
C ALA A 144 13.40 -9.60 3.82
N GLU A 145 13.97 -9.48 5.00
CA GLU A 145 15.40 -9.20 5.19
C GLU A 145 16.27 -10.30 4.58
N SER A 146 15.90 -11.56 4.74
CA SER A 146 16.60 -12.70 4.13
C SER A 146 16.62 -12.59 2.60
N PHE A 147 15.53 -12.22 1.97
CA PHE A 147 15.48 -12.01 0.52
C PHE A 147 16.26 -10.78 0.07
N ARG A 148 16.20 -9.67 0.82
CA ARG A 148 16.97 -8.47 0.52
C ARG A 148 18.47 -8.75 0.54
N ASP A 149 18.95 -9.48 1.55
CA ASP A 149 20.37 -9.71 1.80
C ASP A 149 20.91 -10.92 1.06
N ARG A 150 20.07 -11.66 0.35
CA ARG A 150 20.46 -12.86 -0.39
C ARG A 150 21.42 -12.52 -1.53
N LYS A 151 22.63 -13.06 -1.44
CA LYS A 151 23.62 -13.01 -2.51
C LYS A 151 23.33 -14.15 -3.50
N ASN A 152 22.70 -13.82 -4.63
CA ASN A 152 22.61 -14.77 -5.73
C ASN A 152 23.81 -14.55 -6.65
N GLY A 153 24.53 -15.61 -6.97
CA GLY A 153 25.68 -15.56 -7.88
C GLY A 153 25.38 -15.01 -9.27
N ASP A 154 24.11 -14.94 -9.67
CA ASP A 154 23.66 -14.47 -10.97
C ASP A 154 22.83 -13.18 -10.91
N SER A 155 22.65 -12.56 -9.75
CA SER A 155 21.85 -11.36 -9.67
C SER A 155 22.68 -10.10 -9.88
N ASN A 156 22.26 -9.29 -10.84
CA ASN A 156 22.88 -8.06 -11.25
C ASN A 156 22.51 -6.87 -10.35
N GLY A 157 22.70 -6.98 -9.05
CA GLY A 157 22.54 -5.83 -8.16
C GLY A 157 21.62 -6.03 -6.96
N PRO A 158 21.38 -4.95 -6.20
CA PRO A 158 20.52 -4.95 -5.01
C PRO A 158 19.09 -5.34 -5.35
N ARG A 159 18.42 -6.06 -4.43
CA ARG A 159 17.02 -6.45 -4.57
C ARG A 159 16.11 -5.49 -3.86
N ASP A 160 15.01 -5.14 -4.52
CA ASP A 160 13.91 -4.40 -3.92
C ASP A 160 12.83 -5.37 -3.47
N ILE A 161 12.51 -5.32 -2.18
CA ILE A 161 11.51 -6.16 -1.55
C ILE A 161 10.33 -5.28 -1.15
N LEU A 162 9.13 -5.71 -1.51
CA LEU A 162 7.89 -5.08 -1.06
C LEU A 162 7.34 -5.91 0.10
N PHE A 163 7.20 -5.30 1.26
CA PHE A 163 6.75 -5.96 2.48
C PHE A 163 5.38 -5.42 2.88
N PHE A 164 4.38 -6.29 2.87
CA PHE A 164 3.02 -5.95 3.28
C PHE A 164 2.73 -6.49 4.66
N ILE A 165 2.11 -5.68 5.50
CA ILE A 165 1.57 -6.10 6.79
C ILE A 165 0.07 -5.80 6.79
N ASP A 166 -0.75 -6.81 6.87
CA ASP A 166 -2.18 -6.67 7.05
C ASP A 166 -2.59 -7.48 8.29
N ASN A 167 -2.89 -6.93 9.40
CA ASN A 167 -3.12 -5.51 9.66
C ASN A 167 -2.18 -5.10 10.81
N ILE A 168 -1.52 -3.96 10.72
CA ILE A 168 -0.58 -3.50 11.77
C ILE A 168 -1.28 -3.26 13.12
N PHE A 169 -2.56 -2.89 13.12
CA PHE A 169 -3.36 -2.77 14.32
C PHE A 169 -3.47 -4.09 15.10
N ARG A 170 -3.61 -5.22 14.38
CA ARG A 170 -3.68 -6.54 15.00
C ARG A 170 -2.35 -6.97 15.63
N PHE A 171 -1.24 -6.51 15.07
CA PHE A 171 0.08 -6.67 15.70
C PHE A 171 0.13 -5.97 17.07
N THR A 172 -0.31 -4.71 17.15
CA THR A 172 -0.34 -3.96 18.40
C THR A 172 -1.35 -4.53 19.39
N GLN A 173 -2.50 -4.99 18.93
CA GLN A 173 -3.52 -5.65 19.75
C GLN A 173 -2.98 -6.95 20.35
N ALA A 174 -2.29 -7.78 19.56
CA ALA A 174 -1.66 -9.01 20.05
C ALA A 174 -0.59 -8.72 21.11
N GLY A 175 0.21 -7.67 20.93
CA GLY A 175 1.16 -7.18 21.92
C GLY A 175 0.50 -6.76 23.22
N SER A 176 -0.66 -6.09 23.15
CA SER A 176 -1.45 -5.72 24.34
C SER A 176 -1.96 -6.94 25.10
N GLU A 177 -2.45 -7.96 24.40
CA GLU A 177 -2.89 -9.21 25.02
C GLU A 177 -1.74 -9.93 25.72
N VAL A 178 -0.56 -9.98 25.13
CA VAL A 178 0.64 -10.54 25.74
C VAL A 178 1.04 -9.75 27.00
N SER A 179 1.03 -8.42 26.94
CA SER A 179 1.34 -7.57 28.08
C SER A 179 0.36 -7.78 29.25
N ALA A 180 -0.92 -7.94 28.97
CA ALA A 180 -1.93 -8.25 29.99
C ALA A 180 -1.69 -9.61 30.64
N LEU A 181 -1.34 -10.64 29.86
CA LEU A 181 -0.98 -11.97 30.38
C LEU A 181 0.27 -11.94 31.27
N LEU A 182 1.21 -11.05 31.02
CA LEU A 182 2.42 -10.85 31.84
C LEU A 182 2.18 -9.92 33.03
N GLY A 183 0.96 -9.45 33.28
CA GLY A 183 0.60 -8.59 34.37
C GLY A 183 1.08 -7.15 34.23
N ARG A 184 1.44 -6.70 33.07
CA ARG A 184 1.81 -5.30 32.80
C ARG A 184 0.56 -4.43 32.78
N MET A 185 0.66 -3.23 33.38
CA MET A 185 -0.44 -2.27 33.35
C MET A 185 -0.63 -1.71 31.93
N PRO A 186 -1.84 -1.80 31.35
CA PRO A 186 -2.08 -1.25 30.04
C PRO A 186 -2.04 0.29 30.05
N SER A 187 -1.61 0.88 28.94
CA SER A 187 -1.71 2.31 28.67
C SER A 187 -3.14 2.70 28.24
N ALA A 188 -3.32 3.92 27.72
CA ALA A 188 -4.63 4.39 27.25
C ALA A 188 -5.30 3.37 26.32
N VAL A 189 -6.62 3.22 26.45
CA VAL A 189 -7.49 2.28 25.69
C VAL A 189 -7.02 0.82 25.65
N GLY A 190 -6.28 0.37 26.66
CA GLY A 190 -5.89 -1.03 26.82
C GLY A 190 -4.65 -1.49 26.04
N TYR A 191 -3.91 -0.58 25.43
CA TYR A 191 -2.64 -0.92 24.78
C TYR A 191 -1.51 -1.05 25.81
N GLN A 192 -0.47 -1.85 25.47
CA GLN A 192 0.69 -2.01 26.34
C GLN A 192 1.50 -0.70 26.50
N PRO A 193 2.16 -0.47 27.64
CA PRO A 193 2.92 0.75 27.90
C PRO A 193 4.12 0.95 26.95
N THR A 194 4.62 -0.13 26.33
CA THR A 194 5.78 -0.13 25.42
C THR A 194 5.38 -0.05 23.95
N LEU A 195 4.12 0.26 23.61
CA LEU A 195 3.60 0.26 22.25
C LEU A 195 4.48 1.06 21.27
N ALA A 196 4.82 2.31 21.64
CA ALA A 196 5.65 3.18 20.80
C ALA A 196 7.05 2.59 20.56
N THR A 197 7.66 1.96 21.58
CA THR A 197 8.98 1.33 21.48
C THR A 197 8.94 0.10 20.58
N GLU A 198 7.95 -0.77 20.76
CA GLU A 198 7.80 -1.99 19.95
C GLU A 198 7.54 -1.64 18.48
N MET A 199 6.66 -0.69 18.22
CA MET A 199 6.41 -0.19 16.87
C MET A 199 7.66 0.43 16.27
N GLY A 200 8.39 1.26 17.03
CA GLY A 200 9.64 1.87 16.58
C GLY A 200 10.70 0.85 16.22
N GLN A 201 10.90 -0.17 17.04
CA GLN A 201 11.87 -1.24 16.78
C GLN A 201 11.55 -2.00 15.50
N MET A 202 10.29 -2.34 15.26
CA MET A 202 9.88 -2.99 14.02
C MET A 202 10.12 -2.07 12.82
N GLN A 203 9.73 -0.80 12.92
CA GLN A 203 9.86 0.18 11.84
C GLN A 203 11.32 0.48 11.49
N GLU A 204 12.23 0.49 12.45
CA GLU A 204 13.65 0.71 12.22
C GLU A 204 14.31 -0.40 11.40
N ARG A 205 13.80 -1.63 11.47
CA ARG A 205 14.30 -2.75 10.65
C ARG A 205 13.91 -2.63 9.18
N ILE A 206 12.86 -1.88 8.88
CA ILE A 206 12.38 -1.62 7.51
C ILE A 206 13.22 -0.49 6.93
N THR A 207 14.20 -0.84 6.10
CA THR A 207 15.16 0.14 5.60
C THR A 207 15.85 -0.33 4.32
N SER A 208 16.53 0.60 3.67
CA SER A 208 17.44 0.32 2.55
C SER A 208 18.84 0.05 3.06
N THR A 209 19.49 -0.94 2.47
CA THR A 209 20.90 -1.24 2.67
C THR A 209 21.63 -1.25 1.32
N LYS A 210 22.95 -1.43 1.33
CA LYS A 210 23.73 -1.63 0.09
C LYS A 210 23.33 -2.89 -0.70
N ASN A 211 22.65 -3.84 -0.04
CA ASN A 211 22.21 -5.11 -0.64
C ASN A 211 20.80 -5.03 -1.25
N GLY A 212 20.07 -3.95 -0.99
CA GLY A 212 18.72 -3.75 -1.49
C GLY A 212 17.88 -2.91 -0.56
N SER A 213 16.58 -2.79 -0.86
CA SER A 213 15.63 -2.05 -0.07
C SER A 213 14.45 -2.91 0.37
N ILE A 214 13.88 -2.58 1.53
CA ILE A 214 12.57 -3.07 1.95
C ILE A 214 11.64 -1.86 1.99
N THR A 215 10.66 -1.85 1.11
CA THR A 215 9.57 -0.87 1.13
C THR A 215 8.35 -1.54 1.76
N SER A 216 7.80 -0.96 2.81
CA SER A 216 6.66 -1.55 3.51
C SER A 216 5.36 -0.85 3.18
N VAL A 217 4.31 -1.65 2.99
CA VAL A 217 2.92 -1.19 2.92
C VAL A 217 2.18 -1.80 4.11
N GLN A 218 1.77 -0.96 5.02
CA GLN A 218 1.18 -1.36 6.29
C GLN A 218 -0.29 -1.00 6.29
N ALA A 219 -1.16 -2.00 6.26
CA ALA A 219 -2.59 -1.77 6.39
C ALA A 219 -2.89 -1.35 7.83
N VAL A 220 -3.47 -0.17 7.97
CA VAL A 220 -3.82 0.41 9.25
C VAL A 220 -5.33 0.40 9.40
N TYR A 221 -5.82 -0.33 10.37
CA TYR A 221 -7.21 -0.30 10.75
C TYR A 221 -7.42 0.87 11.72
N VAL A 222 -8.42 1.69 11.45
CA VAL A 222 -8.79 2.80 12.31
C VAL A 222 -10.08 2.41 13.07
N PRO A 223 -10.00 2.11 14.38
CA PRO A 223 -11.18 1.74 15.15
C PRO A 223 -12.24 2.85 15.12
N ALA A 224 -13.45 2.54 14.67
CA ALA A 224 -14.57 3.48 14.57
C ALA A 224 -14.23 4.81 13.86
N ASP A 225 -13.33 4.77 12.87
CA ASP A 225 -12.80 5.93 12.15
C ASP A 225 -12.12 6.99 13.06
N ASP A 226 -11.68 6.58 14.24
CA ASP A 226 -11.01 7.45 15.22
C ASP A 226 -9.49 7.43 15.05
N LEU A 227 -8.96 8.45 14.34
CA LEU A 227 -7.52 8.64 14.14
C LEU A 227 -6.76 9.05 15.42
N THR A 228 -7.46 9.34 16.51
CA THR A 228 -6.86 9.68 17.80
C THR A 228 -6.52 8.46 18.66
N ASP A 229 -6.96 7.26 18.25
CA ASP A 229 -6.60 6.01 18.90
C ASP A 229 -5.07 5.86 18.96
N PRO A 230 -4.48 5.46 20.09
CA PRO A 230 -3.02 5.36 20.23
C PRO A 230 -2.31 4.47 19.20
N ALA A 231 -2.94 3.41 18.71
CA ALA A 231 -2.31 2.53 17.73
C ALA A 231 -2.13 3.21 16.36
N PRO A 232 -3.17 3.81 15.75
CA PRO A 232 -3.00 4.61 14.52
C PRO A 232 -2.07 5.81 14.72
N ALA A 233 -2.25 6.58 15.81
CA ALA A 233 -1.42 7.76 16.08
C ALA A 233 0.07 7.41 16.20
N THR A 234 0.43 6.31 16.87
CA THR A 234 1.81 5.83 16.97
C THR A 234 2.35 5.40 15.62
N THR A 235 1.54 4.73 14.79
CA THR A 235 1.91 4.28 13.46
C THR A 235 2.20 5.47 12.54
N PHE A 236 1.40 6.54 12.58
CA PHE A 236 1.58 7.75 11.76
C PHE A 236 2.96 8.40 11.90
N THR A 237 3.58 8.32 13.07
CA THR A 237 4.90 8.93 13.31
C THR A 237 6.02 8.27 12.52
N HIS A 238 5.80 7.05 12.01
CA HIS A 238 6.80 6.26 11.30
C HIS A 238 6.58 6.21 9.78
N LEU A 239 5.52 6.84 9.26
CA LEU A 239 5.14 6.73 7.85
C LEU A 239 5.77 7.81 6.97
N ASP A 240 6.25 7.39 5.81
CA ASP A 240 6.76 8.29 4.75
C ASP A 240 5.66 8.72 3.78
N ALA A 241 4.68 7.87 3.57
CA ALA A 241 3.51 8.16 2.76
C ALA A 241 2.25 7.51 3.36
N THR A 242 1.11 8.09 3.05
CA THR A 242 -0.19 7.63 3.52
C THR A 242 -1.14 7.54 2.35
N THR A 243 -1.62 6.34 2.08
CA THR A 243 -2.67 6.07 1.09
C THR A 243 -3.99 5.90 1.83
N VAL A 244 -4.95 6.77 1.58
CA VAL A 244 -6.29 6.68 2.17
C VAL A 244 -7.28 6.22 1.10
N LEU A 245 -7.91 5.08 1.33
CA LEU A 245 -9.00 4.57 0.49
C LEU A 245 -10.33 5.06 1.04
N SER A 246 -11.16 5.62 0.17
CA SER A 246 -12.40 6.28 0.54
C SER A 246 -13.62 5.58 -0.05
N ARG A 247 -14.60 5.28 0.79
CA ARG A 247 -15.88 4.74 0.35
C ARG A 247 -16.66 5.72 -0.54
N LYS A 248 -16.56 7.02 -0.29
CA LYS A 248 -17.19 8.05 -1.11
C LYS A 248 -16.69 8.01 -2.55
N ILE A 249 -15.40 7.69 -2.75
CA ILE A 249 -14.79 7.56 -4.08
C ILE A 249 -15.27 6.27 -4.77
N THR A 250 -15.39 5.17 -4.03
CA THR A 250 -16.00 3.93 -4.55
C THR A 250 -17.44 4.15 -5.01
N GLU A 251 -18.22 4.92 -4.27
CA GLU A 251 -19.61 5.27 -4.62
C GLU A 251 -19.72 6.05 -5.93
N LEU A 252 -18.66 6.79 -6.30
CA LEU A 252 -18.56 7.48 -7.60
C LEU A 252 -18.11 6.56 -8.74
N GLY A 253 -17.84 5.28 -8.46
CA GLY A 253 -17.33 4.33 -9.45
C GLY A 253 -15.86 4.58 -9.86
N ILE A 254 -15.10 5.29 -9.05
CA ILE A 254 -13.69 5.61 -9.32
C ILE A 254 -12.81 4.59 -8.63
N TYR A 255 -11.96 3.89 -9.39
CA TYR A 255 -11.00 2.91 -8.89
C TYR A 255 -9.60 3.18 -9.47
N PRO A 256 -8.52 3.07 -8.65
CA PRO A 256 -8.54 2.80 -7.21
C PRO A 256 -9.22 3.94 -6.43
N ALA A 257 -9.86 3.59 -5.32
CA ALA A 257 -10.60 4.53 -4.49
C ALA A 257 -9.68 5.35 -3.56
N VAL A 258 -8.53 5.75 -4.06
CA VAL A 258 -7.56 6.58 -3.33
C VAL A 258 -8.09 8.00 -3.20
N ASP A 259 -8.18 8.48 -1.97
CA ASP A 259 -8.54 9.87 -1.71
C ASP A 259 -7.36 10.78 -2.04
N PRO A 260 -7.46 11.61 -3.08
CA PRO A 260 -6.35 12.42 -3.55
C PRO A 260 -6.01 13.59 -2.63
N LEU A 261 -6.89 13.95 -1.70
CA LEU A 261 -6.69 15.05 -0.76
C LEU A 261 -6.21 14.58 0.62
N GLU A 262 -6.69 13.41 1.07
CA GLU A 262 -6.29 12.84 2.35
C GLU A 262 -5.00 12.00 2.25
N SER A 263 -4.63 11.56 1.07
CA SER A 263 -3.39 10.82 0.83
C SER A 263 -2.21 11.78 0.71
N THR A 264 -1.10 11.45 1.35
CA THR A 264 0.07 12.32 1.45
C THR A 264 1.37 11.56 1.24
N SER A 265 2.44 12.29 0.87
CA SER A 265 3.78 11.75 0.80
C SER A 265 4.82 12.81 1.16
N ARG A 266 5.81 12.41 1.98
CA ARG A 266 6.93 13.29 2.34
C ARG A 266 7.87 13.59 1.18
N ILE A 267 7.90 12.73 0.16
CA ILE A 267 8.75 12.93 -1.02
C ILE A 267 8.06 13.65 -2.17
N LEU A 268 6.83 14.10 -2.00
CA LEU A 268 6.23 15.05 -2.95
C LEU A 268 6.86 16.44 -2.73
N ASP A 269 8.05 16.59 -3.23
CA ASP A 269 8.94 17.74 -3.07
C ASP A 269 9.62 18.00 -4.42
N PRO A 270 9.71 19.25 -4.89
CA PRO A 270 10.31 19.55 -6.20
C PRO A 270 11.77 19.10 -6.32
N ARG A 271 12.49 18.98 -5.20
CA ARG A 271 13.87 18.49 -5.19
C ARG A 271 13.99 16.99 -5.45
N ILE A 272 12.91 16.24 -5.24
CA ILE A 272 12.88 14.77 -5.39
C ILE A 272 12.17 14.38 -6.69
N VAL A 273 10.95 14.85 -6.90
CA VAL A 273 10.13 14.48 -8.07
C VAL A 273 10.35 15.38 -9.27
N GLY A 274 11.01 16.53 -9.08
CA GLY A 274 11.18 17.57 -10.09
C GLY A 274 10.08 18.63 -10.04
N GLU A 275 10.41 19.82 -10.57
CA GLU A 275 9.55 21.00 -10.49
C GLU A 275 8.24 20.81 -11.26
N GLU A 276 8.29 20.27 -12.47
CA GLU A 276 7.09 20.04 -13.30
C GLU A 276 6.10 19.12 -12.62
N HIS A 277 6.55 17.96 -12.14
CA HIS A 277 5.71 17.00 -11.42
C HIS A 277 5.07 17.65 -10.19
N TYR A 278 5.86 18.34 -9.39
CA TYR A 278 5.39 19.00 -8.17
C TYR A 278 4.32 20.05 -8.46
N GLN A 279 4.52 20.89 -9.47
CA GLN A 279 3.56 21.93 -9.84
C GLN A 279 2.25 21.34 -10.37
N VAL A 280 2.32 20.28 -11.18
CA VAL A 280 1.14 19.57 -11.67
C VAL A 280 0.38 18.93 -10.50
N ALA A 281 1.05 18.27 -9.57
CA ALA A 281 0.44 17.66 -8.40
C ALA A 281 -0.26 18.71 -7.51
N ARG A 282 0.39 19.85 -7.26
CA ARG A 282 -0.21 20.95 -6.49
C ARG A 282 -1.41 21.55 -7.19
N GLY A 283 -1.34 21.75 -8.50
CA GLY A 283 -2.47 22.25 -9.29
C GLY A 283 -3.68 21.32 -9.22
N VAL A 284 -3.47 20.02 -9.30
CA VAL A 284 -4.52 19.01 -9.13
C VAL A 284 -5.14 19.09 -7.74
N GLN A 285 -4.34 19.17 -6.70
CA GLN A 285 -4.80 19.26 -5.32
C GLN A 285 -5.64 20.54 -5.10
N GLU A 286 -5.21 21.67 -5.63
CA GLU A 286 -5.96 22.94 -5.53
C GLU A 286 -7.32 22.85 -6.21
N ILE A 287 -7.39 22.31 -7.42
CA ILE A 287 -8.64 22.13 -8.16
C ILE A 287 -9.58 21.19 -7.41
N LEU A 288 -9.11 20.07 -6.92
CA LEU A 288 -9.91 19.10 -6.18
C LEU A 288 -10.36 19.65 -4.82
N GLN A 289 -9.52 20.42 -4.14
CA GLN A 289 -9.87 21.08 -2.88
C GLN A 289 -10.99 22.11 -3.10
N ARG A 290 -10.87 22.93 -4.13
CA ARG A 290 -11.92 23.90 -4.48
C ARG A 290 -13.23 23.20 -4.85
N TYR A 291 -13.15 22.11 -5.59
CA TYR A 291 -14.33 21.30 -5.93
C TYR A 291 -15.00 20.76 -4.67
N LYS A 292 -14.23 20.25 -3.72
CA LYS A 292 -14.75 19.76 -2.43
C LYS A 292 -15.52 20.85 -1.69
N GLU A 293 -15.00 22.08 -1.65
CA GLU A 293 -15.65 23.24 -1.04
C GLU A 293 -16.96 23.61 -1.75
N LEU A 294 -16.99 23.47 -3.08
CA LEU A 294 -18.17 23.79 -3.89
C LEU A 294 -19.27 22.73 -3.82
N GLN A 295 -18.94 21.50 -3.41
CA GLN A 295 -19.94 20.40 -3.38
C GLN A 295 -21.12 20.69 -2.46
N ASP A 296 -20.92 21.34 -1.33
CA ASP A 296 -21.99 21.71 -0.42
C ASP A 296 -22.94 22.72 -1.09
N ILE A 297 -22.38 23.70 -1.79
CA ILE A 297 -23.18 24.69 -2.56
C ILE A 297 -23.94 23.98 -3.65
N ILE A 298 -23.31 23.08 -4.39
CA ILE A 298 -23.96 22.33 -5.49
C ILE A 298 -25.13 21.49 -4.96
N SER A 299 -24.96 20.84 -3.82
CA SER A 299 -25.98 19.96 -3.25
C SER A 299 -27.21 20.73 -2.74
N ILE A 300 -27.02 21.96 -2.27
CA ILE A 300 -28.09 22.80 -1.71
C ILE A 300 -28.75 23.68 -2.78
N LEU A 301 -27.94 24.34 -3.60
CA LEU A 301 -28.39 25.36 -4.55
C LEU A 301 -28.34 24.94 -6.02
N GLY A 302 -27.63 23.85 -6.34
CA GLY A 302 -27.42 23.38 -7.71
C GLY A 302 -26.28 24.10 -8.43
N MET A 303 -25.89 23.54 -9.60
CA MET A 303 -24.78 24.03 -10.42
C MET A 303 -25.04 25.44 -10.99
N GLU A 304 -26.30 25.80 -11.20
CA GLU A 304 -26.69 27.08 -11.82
C GLU A 304 -26.30 28.31 -10.99
N GLU A 305 -26.21 28.14 -9.68
CA GLU A 305 -25.85 29.22 -8.75
C GLU A 305 -24.34 29.49 -8.67
N LEU A 306 -23.51 28.66 -9.32
CA LEU A 306 -22.07 28.86 -9.35
C LEU A 306 -21.66 29.95 -10.34
N SER A 307 -20.58 30.67 -10.03
CA SER A 307 -19.94 31.57 -10.99
C SER A 307 -19.39 30.75 -12.18
N GLU A 308 -19.13 31.39 -13.31
CA GLU A 308 -18.56 30.73 -14.48
C GLU A 308 -17.19 30.14 -14.18
N GLU A 309 -16.39 30.83 -13.35
CA GLU A 309 -15.10 30.35 -12.88
C GLU A 309 -15.25 29.04 -12.06
N ASP A 310 -16.21 29.01 -11.14
CA ASP A 310 -16.46 27.82 -10.32
C ASP A 310 -17.04 26.66 -11.13
N LYS A 311 -17.88 26.92 -12.13
CA LYS A 311 -18.35 25.90 -13.08
C LYS A 311 -17.19 25.28 -13.86
N LEU A 312 -16.23 26.10 -14.28
CA LEU A 312 -15.03 25.62 -14.96
C LEU A 312 -14.18 24.74 -14.05
N THR A 313 -14.01 25.15 -12.80
CA THR A 313 -13.30 24.37 -11.78
C THR A 313 -13.96 23.01 -11.56
N VAL A 314 -15.29 22.95 -11.44
CA VAL A 314 -16.05 21.70 -11.30
C VAL A 314 -15.83 20.78 -12.50
N ASN A 315 -15.89 21.29 -13.72
CA ASN A 315 -15.66 20.52 -14.93
C ASN A 315 -14.24 19.94 -14.99
N ARG A 316 -13.25 20.75 -14.64
CA ARG A 316 -11.85 20.30 -14.55
C ARG A 316 -11.66 19.23 -13.48
N ALA A 317 -12.22 19.42 -12.31
CA ALA A 317 -12.14 18.47 -11.21
C ALA A 317 -12.72 17.09 -11.59
N ARG A 318 -13.89 17.08 -12.23
CA ARG A 318 -14.53 15.85 -12.71
C ARG A 318 -13.70 15.12 -13.76
N LYS A 319 -13.07 15.85 -14.68
CA LYS A 319 -12.14 15.28 -15.67
C LYS A 319 -10.90 14.68 -15.00
N ILE A 320 -10.34 15.37 -14.02
CA ILE A 320 -9.19 14.89 -13.24
C ILE A 320 -9.55 13.61 -12.50
N GLN A 321 -10.70 13.56 -11.83
CA GLN A 321 -11.15 12.35 -11.12
C GLN A 321 -11.26 11.15 -12.07
N ARG A 322 -11.84 11.33 -13.24
CA ARG A 322 -11.92 10.26 -14.26
C ARG A 322 -10.57 9.86 -14.78
N PHE A 323 -9.69 10.81 -15.00
CA PHE A 323 -8.32 10.54 -15.46
C PHE A 323 -7.53 9.75 -14.42
N LEU A 324 -7.67 10.04 -13.13
CA LEU A 324 -7.00 9.31 -12.06
C LEU A 324 -7.56 7.91 -11.83
N SER A 325 -8.75 7.61 -12.35
CA SER A 325 -9.27 6.26 -12.43
C SER A 325 -8.44 5.41 -13.40
N GLN A 326 -8.23 4.15 -13.07
CA GLN A 326 -7.34 3.28 -13.83
C GLN A 326 -7.73 1.82 -13.69
N PRO A 327 -7.80 1.05 -14.81
CA PRO A 327 -8.04 -0.39 -14.73
C PRO A 327 -6.79 -1.12 -14.23
N PHE A 328 -6.99 -2.13 -13.39
CA PHE A 328 -5.94 -2.96 -12.84
C PHE A 328 -5.78 -4.29 -13.57
N HIS A 329 -4.54 -4.75 -13.72
CA HIS A 329 -4.23 -6.06 -14.31
C HIS A 329 -4.87 -7.20 -13.53
N VAL A 330 -4.85 -7.12 -12.21
CA VAL A 330 -5.40 -8.16 -11.32
C VAL A 330 -6.93 -8.23 -11.35
N ALA A 331 -7.60 -7.24 -11.91
CA ALA A 331 -9.04 -7.16 -12.03
C ALA A 331 -9.57 -7.46 -13.45
N GLU A 332 -8.72 -7.74 -14.42
CA GLU A 332 -9.11 -7.98 -15.83
C GLU A 332 -10.20 -9.02 -15.99
N ASN A 333 -10.11 -10.13 -15.24
CA ASN A 333 -11.09 -11.22 -15.28
C ASN A 333 -12.48 -10.81 -14.78
N PHE A 334 -12.57 -9.80 -13.94
CA PHE A 334 -13.84 -9.30 -13.39
C PHE A 334 -14.43 -8.15 -14.19
N THR A 335 -13.58 -7.26 -14.68
CA THR A 335 -14.01 -6.03 -15.38
C THR A 335 -14.11 -6.22 -16.89
N GLY A 336 -13.42 -7.20 -17.44
CA GLY A 336 -13.28 -7.38 -18.90
C GLY A 336 -12.44 -6.27 -19.57
N VAL A 337 -11.80 -5.40 -18.79
CA VAL A 337 -10.99 -4.30 -19.27
C VAL A 337 -9.51 -4.60 -19.02
N PRO A 338 -8.63 -4.50 -20.03
CA PRO A 338 -7.20 -4.70 -19.82
C PRO A 338 -6.64 -3.69 -18.82
N GLY A 339 -5.82 -4.19 -17.89
CA GLY A 339 -5.11 -3.35 -16.92
C GLY A 339 -4.03 -2.51 -17.59
N LYS A 340 -3.62 -1.44 -16.92
CA LYS A 340 -2.58 -0.53 -17.42
C LYS A 340 -1.56 -0.25 -16.33
N TYR A 341 -0.29 -0.25 -16.74
CA TYR A 341 0.80 0.38 -16.02
C TYR A 341 1.06 1.73 -16.68
N VAL A 342 0.90 2.82 -15.96
CA VAL A 342 1.07 4.16 -16.53
C VAL A 342 2.35 4.79 -15.98
N PRO A 343 3.36 5.03 -16.84
CA PRO A 343 4.56 5.75 -16.42
C PRO A 343 4.22 7.16 -15.92
N VAL A 344 4.89 7.59 -14.86
CA VAL A 344 4.60 8.89 -14.23
C VAL A 344 4.76 10.07 -15.19
N LYS A 345 5.67 9.99 -16.14
CA LYS A 345 5.87 11.04 -17.16
C LYS A 345 4.62 11.25 -18.03
N GLU A 346 3.93 10.18 -18.37
CA GLU A 346 2.66 10.25 -19.11
C GLU A 346 1.56 10.88 -18.27
N THR A 347 1.48 10.51 -16.98
CA THR A 347 0.52 11.09 -16.04
C THR A 347 0.74 12.60 -15.88
N VAL A 348 1.96 13.03 -15.68
CA VAL A 348 2.33 14.45 -15.52
C VAL A 348 2.02 15.23 -16.80
N SER A 349 2.45 14.75 -17.96
CA SER A 349 2.26 15.42 -19.25
C SER A 349 0.79 15.56 -19.60
N TYR A 350 0.00 14.49 -19.43
CA TYR A 350 -1.43 14.50 -19.75
C TYR A 350 -2.20 15.46 -18.84
N THR A 351 -1.88 15.48 -17.57
CA THR A 351 -2.52 16.39 -16.60
C THR A 351 -2.16 17.85 -16.89
N HIS A 352 -0.90 18.12 -17.24
CA HIS A 352 -0.45 19.46 -17.60
C HIS A 352 -1.19 20.03 -18.82
N LEU A 353 -1.46 19.20 -19.82
CA LEU A 353 -2.17 19.62 -21.03
C LEU A 353 -3.67 19.84 -20.84
N ARG A 354 -4.27 19.30 -19.79
CA ARG A 354 -5.72 19.31 -19.55
C ARG A 354 -6.17 20.07 -18.31
N ALA A 355 -5.26 20.42 -17.43
CA ALA A 355 -5.49 21.28 -16.28
C ALA A 355 -5.31 22.76 -16.63
#